data_47827a6cd490f3c26ba3c2cc77b1f50d
#
_entry.id   47827a6cd490f3c26ba3c2cc77b1f50d
#
_cell.length_a   1.000
_cell.length_b   1.000
_cell.length_c   1.000
_cell.angle_alpha   90.00
_cell.angle_beta   90.00
_cell.angle_gamma   90.00
#
_symmetry.space_group_name_H-M   'P 1'
#
loop_
_entity.id
_entity.type
_entity.pdbx_description
1 polymer ?
#
loop_
_entity_poly.entity_id
_entity_poly.type
_entity_poly.pdbx_seq_one_letter_code
_entity_poly.pdbx_strand_id
1 'polypeptide(L)'
;LGHYAGIAGTGAAIEYLNRIDLAELQEHEVSLNRIITDGVAGISGVELIGPADAAARAGITALTVEGCDVHDLAIVLDEAGGVMVRSGYHCVNGWFQARNLMAGSLRTSVYLYNTEEECRHFTDIFSDAVNALS
;
A
#
# COMPACT_ATOMS: atom_id res chain seq x y z
N LEU A 1 35.28 8.62 -2.66
CA LEU A 1 34.63 9.95 -2.50
C LEU A 1 33.19 9.73 -2.05
N GLY A 2 32.75 10.50 -1.03
CA GLY A 2 31.36 10.42 -0.56
C GLY A 2 30.39 11.02 -1.59
N HIS A 3 29.11 10.59 -1.53
CA HIS A 3 28.04 11.10 -2.38
C HIS A 3 27.53 12.44 -1.80
N TYR A 4 28.30 13.52 -1.95
CA TYR A 4 28.01 14.82 -1.32
C TYR A 4 26.64 15.40 -1.67
N ALA A 5 26.20 15.27 -2.93
CA ALA A 5 24.89 15.73 -3.34
C ALA A 5 23.77 14.98 -2.60
N GLY A 6 23.89 13.65 -2.42
CA GLY A 6 22.93 12.87 -1.65
C GLY A 6 22.94 13.22 -0.16
N ILE A 7 24.11 13.49 0.42
CA ILE A 7 24.22 13.94 1.83
C ILE A 7 23.52 15.29 2.01
N ALA A 8 23.77 16.25 1.13
CA ALA A 8 23.11 17.56 1.18
C ALA A 8 21.58 17.44 0.98
N GLY A 9 21.13 16.62 0.01
CA GLY A 9 19.72 16.35 -0.21
C GLY A 9 19.05 15.68 0.98
N THR A 10 19.70 14.73 1.64
CA THR A 10 19.21 14.10 2.87
C THR A 10 19.08 15.13 4.00
N GLY A 11 20.05 16.04 4.15
CA GLY A 11 19.97 17.13 5.13
C GLY A 11 18.73 18.00 4.90
N ALA A 12 18.50 18.42 3.65
CA ALA A 12 17.32 19.22 3.30
C ALA A 12 16.00 18.47 3.54
N ALA A 13 15.94 17.16 3.26
CA ALA A 13 14.77 16.32 3.54
C ALA A 13 14.50 16.22 5.06
N ILE A 14 15.52 16.05 5.88
CA ILE A 14 15.40 16.05 7.35
C ILE A 14 14.88 17.40 7.85
N GLU A 15 15.41 18.52 7.35
CA GLU A 15 14.93 19.85 7.70
C GLU A 15 13.46 20.06 7.33
N TYR A 16 13.02 19.52 6.19
CA TYR A 16 11.61 19.54 5.78
C TYR A 16 10.73 18.74 6.75
N LEU A 17 11.12 17.50 7.05
CA LEU A 17 10.37 16.61 7.94
C LEU A 17 10.31 17.12 9.39
N ASN A 18 11.34 17.81 9.86
CA ASN A 18 11.35 18.42 11.20
C ASN A 18 10.31 19.54 11.40
N ARG A 19 9.66 20.00 10.32
CA ARG A 19 8.56 20.99 10.38
C ARG A 19 7.19 20.33 10.56
N ILE A 20 7.12 19.00 10.47
CA ILE A 20 5.91 18.21 10.56
C ILE A 20 5.84 17.60 11.95
N ASP A 21 4.69 17.69 12.61
CA ASP A 21 4.45 16.96 13.84
C ASP A 21 4.32 15.46 13.53
N LEU A 22 5.25 14.67 14.07
CA LEU A 22 5.28 13.22 13.82
C LEU A 22 4.07 12.49 14.44
N ALA A 23 3.48 13.01 15.50
CA ALA A 23 2.29 12.42 16.09
C ALA A 23 1.07 12.65 15.19
N GLU A 24 0.88 13.87 14.68
CA GLU A 24 -0.17 14.18 13.70
C GLU A 24 0.01 13.36 12.42
N LEU A 25 1.25 13.22 11.94
CA LEU A 25 1.56 12.37 10.78
C LEU A 25 1.15 10.92 11.03
N GLN A 26 1.49 10.36 12.17
CA GLN A 26 1.13 8.98 12.52
C GLN A 26 -0.39 8.79 12.61
N GLU A 27 -1.11 9.71 13.21
CA GLU A 27 -2.57 9.68 13.28
C GLU A 27 -3.19 9.73 11.88
N HIS A 28 -2.65 10.57 11.00
CA HIS A 28 -3.06 10.67 9.61
C HIS A 28 -2.84 9.34 8.86
N GLU A 29 -1.64 8.75 8.93
CA GLU A 29 -1.35 7.45 8.31
C GLU A 29 -2.26 6.32 8.82
N VAL A 30 -2.55 6.28 10.13
CA VAL A 30 -3.49 5.33 10.74
C VAL A 30 -4.90 5.52 10.18
N SER A 31 -5.35 6.77 10.02
CA SER A 31 -6.65 7.08 9.41
C SER A 31 -6.74 6.56 7.97
N LEU A 32 -5.74 6.84 7.14
CA LEU A 32 -5.67 6.38 5.76
C LEU A 32 -5.62 4.85 5.66
N ASN A 33 -4.79 4.20 6.48
CA ASN A 33 -4.73 2.73 6.55
C ASN A 33 -6.06 2.11 6.99
N ARG A 34 -6.80 2.78 7.87
CA ARG A 34 -8.12 2.30 8.33
C ARG A 34 -9.13 2.35 7.19
N ILE A 35 -9.17 3.45 6.43
CA ILE A 35 -10.06 3.57 5.26
C ILE A 35 -9.78 2.43 4.27
N ILE A 36 -8.52 2.17 3.95
CA ILE A 36 -8.15 1.09 3.03
C ILE A 36 -8.55 -0.27 3.63
N THR A 37 -8.25 -0.51 4.91
CA THR A 37 -8.55 -1.79 5.58
C THR A 37 -10.06 -2.06 5.59
N ASP A 38 -10.85 -1.07 5.96
CA ASP A 38 -12.31 -1.18 6.04
C ASP A 38 -12.92 -1.33 4.63
N GLY A 39 -12.36 -0.63 3.64
CA GLY A 39 -12.83 -0.68 2.26
C GLY A 39 -12.54 -2.01 1.55
N VAL A 40 -11.47 -2.71 1.93
CA VAL A 40 -11.18 -4.04 1.36
C VAL A 40 -11.76 -5.18 2.20
N ALA A 41 -12.20 -4.89 3.43
CA ALA A 41 -12.80 -5.88 4.31
C ALA A 41 -14.10 -6.42 3.71
N GLY A 42 -14.22 -7.74 3.65
CA GLY A 42 -15.41 -8.41 3.13
C GLY A 42 -15.45 -8.58 1.61
N ILE A 43 -14.46 -8.11 0.86
CA ILE A 43 -14.31 -8.48 -0.55
C ILE A 43 -13.88 -9.95 -0.60
N SER A 44 -14.66 -10.77 -1.30
CA SER A 44 -14.40 -12.21 -1.39
C SER A 44 -13.03 -12.50 -2.01
N GLY A 45 -12.28 -13.41 -1.43
CA GLY A 45 -10.95 -13.80 -1.91
C GLY A 45 -9.83 -12.82 -1.56
N VAL A 46 -10.13 -11.69 -0.89
CA VAL A 46 -9.10 -10.70 -0.49
C VAL A 46 -8.68 -10.97 0.95
N GLU A 47 -7.37 -11.12 1.17
CA GLU A 47 -6.77 -11.25 2.48
C GLU A 47 -5.69 -10.20 2.73
N LEU A 48 -5.71 -9.60 3.91
CA LEU A 48 -4.70 -8.65 4.36
C LEU A 48 -3.48 -9.41 4.94
N ILE A 49 -2.29 -9.06 4.46
CA ILE A 49 -1.03 -9.56 5.01
C ILE A 49 -0.56 -8.63 6.13
N GLY A 50 -0.50 -9.15 7.34
CA GLY A 50 -0.03 -8.41 8.52
C GLY A 50 -1.11 -8.19 9.57
N PRO A 51 -0.87 -7.30 10.55
CA PRO A 51 -1.86 -6.98 11.57
C PRO A 51 -3.14 -6.40 10.98
N ALA A 52 -4.30 -6.89 11.42
CA ALA A 52 -5.60 -6.34 11.02
C ALA A 52 -5.81 -4.90 11.54
N ASP A 53 -5.25 -4.59 12.73
CA ASP A 53 -5.30 -3.24 13.27
C ASP A 53 -4.44 -2.28 12.44
N ALA A 54 -5.08 -1.25 11.89
CA ALA A 54 -4.43 -0.21 11.10
C ALA A 54 -3.35 0.54 11.89
N ALA A 55 -3.52 0.70 13.20
CA ALA A 55 -2.56 1.37 14.07
C ALA A 55 -1.27 0.54 14.33
N ALA A 56 -1.30 -0.77 14.07
CA ALA A 56 -0.14 -1.64 14.19
C ALA A 56 0.69 -1.73 12.90
N ARG A 57 0.35 -0.94 11.88
CA ARG A 57 1.05 -0.87 10.58
C ARG A 57 1.53 0.55 10.32
N ALA A 58 2.66 0.68 9.60
CA ALA A 58 3.02 1.95 8.94
C ALA A 58 2.09 2.19 7.73
N GLY A 59 2.30 3.25 6.96
CA GLY A 59 1.53 3.61 5.77
C GLY A 59 1.58 2.57 4.63
N ILE A 60 1.49 1.27 4.94
CA ILE A 60 1.57 0.16 3.98
C ILE A 60 0.44 -0.82 4.24
N THR A 61 -0.27 -1.20 3.17
CA THR A 61 -1.24 -2.29 3.17
C THR A 61 -0.89 -3.29 2.07
N ALA A 62 -0.65 -4.54 2.44
CA ALA A 62 -0.37 -5.63 1.51
C ALA A 62 -1.54 -6.61 1.49
N LEU A 63 -1.98 -6.98 0.28
CA LEU A 63 -3.16 -7.79 0.04
C LEU A 63 -2.82 -8.99 -0.86
N THR A 64 -3.37 -10.15 -0.56
CA THR A 64 -3.48 -11.25 -1.52
C THR A 64 -4.90 -11.30 -2.08
N VAL A 65 -5.04 -11.76 -3.31
CA VAL A 65 -6.35 -11.92 -3.97
C VAL A 65 -6.39 -13.31 -4.57
N GLU A 66 -7.32 -14.14 -4.09
CA GLU A 66 -7.49 -15.50 -4.58
C GLU A 66 -7.98 -15.51 -6.03
N GLY A 67 -7.40 -16.36 -6.86
CA GLY A 67 -7.81 -16.52 -8.26
C GLY A 67 -7.38 -15.39 -9.20
N CYS A 68 -6.70 -14.36 -8.69
CA CYS A 68 -6.30 -13.19 -9.47
C CYS A 68 -4.77 -13.06 -9.54
N ASP A 69 -4.23 -12.76 -10.72
CA ASP A 69 -2.82 -12.37 -10.85
C ASP A 69 -2.64 -10.94 -10.35
N VAL A 70 -1.76 -10.75 -9.37
CA VAL A 70 -1.53 -9.42 -8.76
C VAL A 70 -0.89 -8.41 -9.72
N HIS A 71 -0.23 -8.88 -10.79
CA HIS A 71 0.33 -7.99 -11.81
C HIS A 71 -0.76 -7.48 -12.75
N ASP A 72 -1.68 -8.36 -13.17
CA ASP A 72 -2.84 -7.98 -13.97
C ASP A 72 -3.73 -7.02 -13.19
N LEU A 73 -3.98 -7.32 -11.91
CA LEU A 73 -4.73 -6.43 -11.03
C LEU A 73 -4.08 -5.04 -10.91
N ALA A 74 -2.75 -4.98 -10.78
CA ALA A 74 -2.03 -3.69 -10.72
C ALA A 74 -2.19 -2.88 -12.02
N ILE A 75 -2.19 -3.53 -13.18
CA ILE A 75 -2.41 -2.89 -14.49
C ILE A 75 -3.84 -2.34 -14.57
N VAL A 76 -4.84 -3.14 -14.18
CA VAL A 76 -6.24 -2.72 -14.21
C VAL A 76 -6.48 -1.51 -13.28
N LEU A 77 -5.88 -1.50 -12.09
CA LEU A 77 -6.00 -0.36 -11.16
C LEU A 77 -5.43 0.94 -11.75
N ASP A 78 -4.30 0.86 -12.45
CA ASP A 78 -3.68 2.01 -13.10
C ASP A 78 -4.54 2.50 -14.29
N GLU A 79 -4.96 1.58 -15.16
CA GLU A 79 -5.74 1.93 -16.36
C GLU A 79 -7.16 2.44 -16.04
N ALA A 80 -7.83 1.83 -15.05
CA ALA A 80 -9.21 2.17 -14.70
C ALA A 80 -9.33 3.40 -13.80
N GLY A 81 -8.36 3.59 -12.89
CA GLY A 81 -8.45 4.61 -11.85
C GLY A 81 -7.23 5.49 -11.66
N GLY A 82 -6.16 5.29 -12.44
CA GLY A 82 -4.88 5.99 -12.23
C GLY A 82 -4.23 5.64 -10.88
N VAL A 83 -4.55 4.46 -10.33
CA VAL A 83 -4.09 4.01 -9.02
C VAL A 83 -2.83 3.17 -9.17
N MET A 84 -1.70 3.74 -8.79
CA MET A 84 -0.40 3.07 -8.87
C MET A 84 -0.10 2.30 -7.59
N VAL A 85 0.10 0.98 -7.73
CA VAL A 85 0.43 0.05 -6.65
C VAL A 85 1.67 -0.78 -6.99
N ARG A 86 2.21 -1.51 -6.02
CA ARG A 86 3.27 -2.49 -6.26
C ARG A 86 2.70 -3.89 -6.21
N SER A 87 3.17 -4.75 -7.12
CA SER A 87 2.79 -6.16 -7.20
C SER A 87 4.00 -7.08 -7.15
N GLY A 88 3.84 -8.31 -6.64
CA GLY A 88 4.85 -9.35 -6.58
C GLY A 88 5.39 -9.63 -5.17
N TYR A 89 6.64 -10.05 -5.06
CA TYR A 89 7.24 -10.57 -3.81
C TYR A 89 7.95 -9.51 -2.96
N HIS A 90 8.05 -8.27 -3.41
CA HIS A 90 8.66 -7.14 -2.67
C HIS A 90 10.04 -7.43 -2.08
N CYS A 91 10.88 -8.22 -2.80
CA CYS A 91 12.22 -8.68 -2.40
C CYS A 91 12.25 -9.63 -1.18
N VAL A 92 11.11 -10.24 -0.80
CA VAL A 92 11.01 -11.20 0.32
C VAL A 92 10.52 -12.57 -0.14
N ASN A 93 11.03 -13.06 -1.26
CA ASN A 93 10.61 -14.31 -1.92
C ASN A 93 10.53 -15.51 -0.97
N GLY A 94 11.52 -15.69 -0.08
CA GLY A 94 11.53 -16.79 0.88
C GLY A 94 10.35 -16.76 1.86
N TRP A 95 9.87 -15.56 2.22
CA TRP A 95 8.71 -15.40 3.08
C TRP A 95 7.41 -15.87 2.38
N PHE A 96 7.25 -15.49 1.10
CA PHE A 96 6.10 -15.91 0.28
C PHE A 96 6.12 -17.42 0.00
N GLN A 97 7.29 -17.97 -0.35
CA GLN A 97 7.47 -19.42 -0.58
C GLN A 97 7.13 -20.25 0.66
N ALA A 98 7.61 -19.84 1.84
CA ALA A 98 7.34 -20.55 3.09
C ALA A 98 5.83 -20.59 3.46
N ARG A 99 5.00 -19.72 2.86
CA ARG A 99 3.55 -19.62 3.09
C ARG A 99 2.71 -20.09 1.90
N ASN A 100 3.35 -20.63 0.86
CA ASN A 100 2.70 -21.03 -0.40
C ASN A 100 1.93 -19.88 -1.10
N LEU A 101 2.33 -18.65 -0.87
CA LEU A 101 1.75 -17.46 -1.51
C LEU A 101 2.47 -17.16 -2.82
N MET A 102 2.40 -18.10 -3.78
CA MET A 102 3.19 -18.05 -5.01
C MET A 102 2.73 -16.97 -6.00
N ALA A 103 1.53 -16.44 -5.85
CA ALA A 103 1.02 -15.31 -6.64
C ALA A 103 1.66 -13.97 -6.20
N GLY A 104 2.31 -13.93 -5.03
CA GLY A 104 2.80 -12.69 -4.46
C GLY A 104 1.69 -11.89 -3.77
N SER A 105 1.85 -10.57 -3.69
CA SER A 105 0.84 -9.66 -3.16
C SER A 105 0.77 -8.35 -3.92
N LEU A 106 -0.36 -7.69 -3.83
CA LEU A 106 -0.52 -6.28 -4.14
C LEU A 106 -0.18 -5.46 -2.90
N ARG A 107 0.54 -4.33 -3.07
CA ARG A 107 0.91 -3.44 -1.97
C ARG A 107 0.55 -2.00 -2.30
N THR A 108 -0.30 -1.39 -1.50
CA THR A 108 -0.52 0.05 -1.50
C THR A 108 0.36 0.72 -0.44
N SER A 109 0.70 1.98 -0.65
CA SER A 109 1.47 2.78 0.29
C SER A 109 0.87 4.18 0.36
N VAL A 110 0.70 4.68 1.57
CA VAL A 110 0.22 6.03 1.86
C VAL A 110 1.23 6.78 2.72
N TYR A 111 1.24 8.10 2.63
CA TYR A 111 2.09 8.97 3.43
C TYR A 111 1.44 10.34 3.64
N LEU A 112 2.18 11.29 4.19
CA LEU A 112 1.75 12.62 4.59
C LEU A 112 0.99 13.44 3.51
N TYR A 113 1.20 13.13 2.24
CA TYR A 113 0.60 13.83 1.10
C TYR A 113 -0.64 13.16 0.51
N ASN A 114 -0.96 11.94 0.96
CA ASN A 114 -2.16 11.26 0.50
C ASN A 114 -3.40 11.74 1.27
N THR A 115 -4.54 11.64 0.62
CA THR A 115 -5.83 12.08 1.15
C THR A 115 -6.76 10.89 1.42
N GLU A 116 -7.77 11.11 2.27
CA GLU A 116 -8.83 10.13 2.48
C GLU A 116 -9.63 9.84 1.21
N GLU A 117 -9.79 10.84 0.34
CA GLU A 117 -10.50 10.71 -0.94
C GLU A 117 -9.74 9.75 -1.87
N GLU A 118 -8.41 9.87 -1.96
CA GLU A 118 -7.58 8.93 -2.72
C GLU A 118 -7.67 7.50 -2.19
N CYS A 119 -7.72 7.34 -0.85
CA CYS A 119 -7.89 6.01 -0.25
C CYS A 119 -9.26 5.40 -0.56
N ARG A 120 -10.35 6.18 -0.52
CA ARG A 120 -11.68 5.71 -0.92
C ARG A 120 -11.72 5.39 -2.40
N HIS A 121 -11.17 6.25 -3.24
CA HIS A 121 -11.06 5.99 -4.68
C HIS A 121 -10.32 4.68 -4.96
N PHE A 122 -9.19 4.43 -4.27
CA PHE A 122 -8.49 3.15 -4.36
C PHE A 122 -9.41 1.98 -4.02
N THR A 123 -10.14 2.04 -2.90
CA THR A 123 -11.00 0.92 -2.46
C THR A 123 -12.14 0.65 -3.42
N ASP A 124 -12.73 1.67 -4.02
CA ASP A 124 -13.81 1.54 -5.00
C ASP A 124 -13.29 0.85 -6.28
N ILE A 125 -12.22 1.38 -6.87
CA ILE A 125 -11.60 0.80 -8.08
C ILE A 125 -11.06 -0.62 -7.82
N PHE A 126 -10.48 -0.86 -6.63
CA PHE A 126 -9.99 -2.18 -6.24
C PHE A 126 -11.11 -3.21 -6.17
N SER A 127 -12.24 -2.86 -5.57
CA SER A 127 -13.42 -3.73 -5.50
C SER A 127 -13.93 -4.09 -6.89
N ASP A 128 -14.05 -3.10 -7.77
CA ASP A 128 -14.51 -3.31 -9.15
C ASP A 128 -13.52 -4.18 -9.93
N ALA A 129 -12.22 -3.95 -9.80
CA ALA A 129 -11.17 -4.71 -10.48
C ALA A 129 -11.14 -6.18 -10.02
N VAL A 130 -11.25 -6.43 -8.71
CA VAL A 130 -11.31 -7.81 -8.16
C VAL A 130 -12.54 -8.53 -8.71
N ASN A 131 -13.70 -7.90 -8.69
CA ASN A 131 -14.94 -8.50 -9.22
C ASN A 131 -14.89 -8.76 -10.74
N ALA A 132 -14.10 -8.01 -11.49
CA ALA A 132 -13.96 -8.20 -12.94
C ALA A 132 -12.97 -9.30 -13.31
N LEU A 133 -12.00 -9.61 -12.45
CA LEU A 133 -10.91 -10.56 -12.69
C LEU A 133 -11.12 -11.93 -11.99
N SER A 134 -12.11 -12.07 -11.11
CA SER A 134 -12.41 -13.28 -10.32
C SER A 134 -13.29 -14.29 -11.04
#